data_6cc5459eceb68010d6810b39d3b37b84
#
_entry.id   6cc5459eceb68010d6810b39d3b37b84
#
_cell.length_a   1.000
_cell.length_b   1.000
_cell.length_c   1.000
_cell.angle_alpha   90.00
_cell.angle_beta   90.00
_cell.angle_gamma   90.00
#
_symmetry.space_group_name_H-M   'P 1'
#
loop_
_entity.id
_entity.type
_entity.pdbx_description
1 polymer ?
#
loop_
_entity_poly.entity_id
_entity_poly.type
_entity_poly.pdbx_seq_one_letter_code
_entity_poly.pdbx_strand_id
1 'polypeptide(L)'
;METLVEPPQSSLSGVARVLVHAGKLSSKAAEDLAKSAKDRKISFIGAVIASGAVSPFDLAHTLSTALALPLLDLSSVDFERLPKGIVDTKLAVQYQLVMLGRRGNRLFIGGADPTDQEAVERIKFATQLAPEWVIVEYDKLARLMESQGATATETLEALTADDFEFDVTDDASAPETNEVVSEVEDAPVVRFLQKMLIDAINLRASDLHFEPYEYNYRVRFRVDGELREITQPPIAIKEKLASRIKVISRLDIAEKRVPQDGRMKMKFGSKAIDFRVSTLPTLFGEKIVIRILDPSSAKVGIEALGYEKIEKERLMTAIVRPYGMVLVTGPTGSGKTVSLYTCLNILNQPGVNISTVEDPAEINLPGVNQVNVNDRAGLTFSAALKSFLRQDPDIIMVGEIRDLETADIAIKAAQTGHMVMSTLHTNDAPTTLTRLLNMGVAPFNIASSVILITAQRLARRLCENCKTPADYPREAMLRAGYEPEDLDGAWKPFRAVGCSACNSGYKGRVGVYQVMPITEAIQRIILTEGTAMDIAEQAKREGVRDLRQSGLIKVRQGVTTLEEIIAVTNQ
;
A
#
# COMPACT_ATOMS: atom_id res chain seq x y z
N MET A 1 -27.66 -50.41 50.84
CA MET A 1 -28.42 -49.84 49.73
C MET A 1 -27.85 -48.44 49.45
N GLU A 2 -26.81 -48.41 48.68
CA GLU A 2 -26.20 -47.18 48.19
C GLU A 2 -26.98 -46.75 46.94
N THR A 3 -27.62 -45.62 47.04
CA THR A 3 -28.29 -44.97 45.95
C THR A 3 -27.26 -44.40 44.99
N LEU A 4 -27.11 -45.02 43.82
CA LEU A 4 -26.39 -44.45 42.70
C LEU A 4 -27.08 -43.15 42.30
N VAL A 5 -26.44 -42.02 42.64
CA VAL A 5 -26.81 -40.70 42.11
C VAL A 5 -26.38 -40.66 40.68
N GLU A 6 -27.31 -40.73 39.73
CA GLU A 6 -27.04 -40.42 38.33
C GLU A 6 -26.48 -39.00 38.23
N PRO A 7 -25.36 -38.78 37.52
CA PRO A 7 -24.86 -37.41 37.31
C PRO A 7 -25.89 -36.62 36.48
N PRO A 8 -26.06 -35.32 36.74
CA PRO A 8 -27.01 -34.51 36.03
C PRO A 8 -26.65 -34.55 34.52
N GLN A 9 -27.65 -34.90 33.70
CA GLN A 9 -27.51 -34.87 32.24
C GLN A 9 -27.11 -33.44 31.84
N SER A 10 -25.84 -33.24 31.46
CA SER A 10 -25.37 -31.93 30.95
C SER A 10 -26.17 -31.60 29.69
N SER A 11 -26.69 -30.40 29.60
CA SER A 11 -27.42 -29.86 28.44
C SER A 11 -26.53 -29.66 27.20
N LEU A 12 -25.30 -30.11 27.27
CA LEU A 12 -24.27 -29.97 26.22
C LEU A 12 -24.56 -30.93 25.05
N SER A 13 -24.55 -30.40 23.84
CA SER A 13 -24.73 -31.14 22.59
C SER A 13 -23.53 -30.95 21.63
N GLY A 14 -23.47 -31.79 20.61
CA GLY A 14 -22.48 -31.66 19.53
C GLY A 14 -21.02 -31.70 20.02
N VAL A 15 -20.17 -30.85 19.45
CA VAL A 15 -18.74 -30.77 19.74
C VAL A 15 -18.43 -30.54 21.22
N ALA A 16 -19.27 -29.75 21.93
CA ALA A 16 -19.07 -29.48 23.35
C ALA A 16 -19.07 -30.77 24.19
N ARG A 17 -20.00 -31.70 23.93
CA ARG A 17 -20.06 -33.00 24.60
C ARG A 17 -18.83 -33.85 24.30
N VAL A 18 -18.38 -33.86 23.06
CA VAL A 18 -17.19 -34.62 22.65
C VAL A 18 -15.95 -34.14 23.38
N LEU A 19 -15.72 -32.84 23.48
CA LEU A 19 -14.56 -32.25 24.15
C LEU A 19 -14.58 -32.51 25.67
N VAL A 20 -15.76 -32.46 26.29
CA VAL A 20 -15.89 -32.78 27.73
C VAL A 20 -15.62 -34.26 27.96
N HIS A 21 -16.17 -35.14 27.14
CA HIS A 21 -15.95 -36.59 27.27
C HIS A 21 -14.50 -37.01 27.03
N ALA A 22 -13.79 -36.29 26.14
CA ALA A 22 -12.36 -36.48 25.87
C ALA A 22 -11.46 -35.81 26.94
N GLY A 23 -12.02 -35.17 27.97
CA GLY A 23 -11.26 -34.52 29.04
C GLY A 23 -10.52 -33.26 28.60
N LYS A 24 -10.85 -32.69 27.44
CA LYS A 24 -10.21 -31.48 26.92
C LYS A 24 -10.82 -30.19 27.49
N LEU A 25 -12.08 -30.25 27.94
CA LEU A 25 -12.80 -29.17 28.63
C LEU A 25 -13.55 -29.71 29.84
N SER A 26 -13.67 -28.89 30.91
CA SER A 26 -14.61 -29.19 31.99
C SER A 26 -16.05 -28.85 31.54
N SER A 27 -17.06 -29.52 32.10
CA SER A 27 -18.47 -29.22 31.77
C SER A 27 -18.81 -27.75 31.96
N LYS A 28 -18.34 -27.14 33.05
CA LYS A 28 -18.54 -25.70 33.33
C LYS A 28 -17.88 -24.79 32.28
N ALA A 29 -16.65 -25.08 31.90
CA ALA A 29 -15.96 -24.29 30.86
C ALA A 29 -16.66 -24.43 29.49
N ALA A 30 -17.18 -25.60 29.17
CA ALA A 30 -17.96 -25.81 27.93
C ALA A 30 -19.28 -25.03 27.92
N GLU A 31 -19.98 -24.95 29.06
CA GLU A 31 -21.20 -24.16 29.22
C GLU A 31 -20.93 -22.66 29.10
N ASP A 32 -19.87 -22.16 29.77
CA ASP A 32 -19.46 -20.75 29.71
C ASP A 32 -19.06 -20.34 28.28
N LEU A 33 -18.32 -21.20 27.58
CA LEU A 33 -17.95 -20.98 26.18
C LEU A 33 -19.15 -21.03 25.24
N ALA A 34 -20.10 -21.93 25.46
CA ALA A 34 -21.33 -22.00 24.67
C ALA A 34 -22.17 -20.73 24.83
N LYS A 35 -22.25 -20.19 26.06
CA LYS A 35 -22.94 -18.93 26.34
C LYS A 35 -22.19 -17.76 25.67
N SER A 36 -20.88 -17.69 25.81
CA SER A 36 -20.05 -16.65 25.17
C SER A 36 -20.16 -16.69 23.64
N ALA A 37 -20.21 -17.87 23.03
CA ALA A 37 -20.39 -18.05 21.60
C ALA A 37 -21.73 -17.45 21.13
N LYS A 38 -22.80 -17.72 21.87
CA LYS A 38 -24.15 -17.20 21.59
C LYS A 38 -24.20 -15.67 21.72
N ASP A 39 -23.63 -15.12 22.79
CA ASP A 39 -23.60 -13.68 23.04
C ASP A 39 -22.80 -12.91 21.96
N ARG A 40 -21.72 -13.51 21.48
CA ARG A 40 -20.85 -12.94 20.42
C ARG A 40 -21.27 -13.29 19.00
N LYS A 41 -22.31 -14.10 18.81
CA LYS A 41 -22.78 -14.58 17.50
C LYS A 41 -21.68 -15.29 16.67
N ILE A 42 -20.83 -16.08 17.34
CA ILE A 42 -19.78 -16.88 16.70
C ILE A 42 -20.04 -18.38 16.94
N SER A 43 -19.40 -19.24 16.14
CA SER A 43 -19.50 -20.70 16.34
C SER A 43 -18.89 -21.11 17.70
N PHE A 44 -19.39 -22.21 18.27
CA PHE A 44 -18.81 -22.77 19.50
C PHE A 44 -17.32 -23.10 19.34
N ILE A 45 -16.95 -23.67 18.19
CA ILE A 45 -15.56 -23.97 17.84
C ILE A 45 -14.72 -22.70 17.80
N GLY A 46 -15.24 -21.62 17.18
CA GLY A 46 -14.58 -20.31 17.16
C GLY A 46 -14.34 -19.75 18.57
N ALA A 47 -15.31 -19.90 19.48
CA ALA A 47 -15.17 -19.48 20.87
C ALA A 47 -14.11 -20.30 21.63
N VAL A 48 -14.07 -21.62 21.42
CA VAL A 48 -13.05 -22.52 22.02
C VAL A 48 -11.65 -22.14 21.57
N ILE A 49 -11.45 -21.93 20.28
CA ILE A 49 -10.13 -21.53 19.73
C ILE A 49 -9.74 -20.13 20.19
N ALA A 50 -10.66 -19.16 20.16
CA ALA A 50 -10.41 -17.80 20.61
C ALA A 50 -10.05 -17.70 22.12
N SER A 51 -10.57 -18.62 22.94
CA SER A 51 -10.22 -18.68 24.35
C SER A 51 -8.84 -19.29 24.64
N GLY A 52 -8.22 -19.95 23.65
CA GLY A 52 -6.97 -20.68 23.82
C GLY A 52 -7.09 -21.96 24.67
N ALA A 53 -8.32 -22.40 25.00
CA ALA A 53 -8.56 -23.57 25.86
C ALA A 53 -8.14 -24.89 25.20
N VAL A 54 -8.26 -24.98 23.86
CA VAL A 54 -7.84 -26.13 23.08
C VAL A 54 -7.16 -25.63 21.80
N SER A 55 -6.04 -26.23 21.39
CA SER A 55 -5.39 -25.86 20.12
C SER A 55 -6.22 -26.32 18.92
N PRO A 56 -6.13 -25.61 17.74
CA PRO A 56 -6.86 -26.02 16.53
C PRO A 56 -6.59 -27.48 16.12
N PHE A 57 -5.34 -27.91 16.21
CA PHE A 57 -4.94 -29.27 15.89
C PHE A 57 -5.49 -30.28 16.90
N ASP A 58 -5.38 -30.02 18.23
CA ASP A 58 -5.90 -30.90 19.26
C ASP A 58 -7.42 -31.07 19.17
N LEU A 59 -8.13 -29.99 18.84
CA LEU A 59 -9.58 -30.02 18.62
C LEU A 59 -9.92 -30.93 17.42
N ALA A 60 -9.29 -30.70 16.27
CA ALA A 60 -9.53 -31.48 15.05
C ALA A 60 -9.16 -32.97 15.25
N HIS A 61 -8.04 -33.26 15.91
CA HIS A 61 -7.61 -34.62 16.23
C HIS A 61 -8.56 -35.33 17.20
N THR A 62 -9.05 -34.61 18.22
CA THR A 62 -10.01 -35.14 19.20
C THR A 62 -11.33 -35.49 18.52
N LEU A 63 -11.86 -34.62 17.64
CA LEU A 63 -13.08 -34.89 16.90
C LEU A 63 -12.92 -36.04 15.90
N SER A 64 -11.82 -36.09 15.18
CA SER A 64 -11.50 -37.18 14.26
C SER A 64 -11.48 -38.52 14.97
N THR A 65 -10.83 -38.62 16.13
CA THR A 65 -10.72 -39.83 16.92
C THR A 65 -12.06 -40.25 17.54
N ALA A 66 -12.77 -39.27 18.14
CA ALA A 66 -14.03 -39.55 18.85
C ALA A 66 -15.18 -39.95 17.91
N LEU A 67 -15.20 -39.37 16.70
CA LEU A 67 -16.27 -39.58 15.72
C LEU A 67 -15.86 -40.58 14.59
N ALA A 68 -14.64 -41.12 14.63
CA ALA A 68 -14.07 -41.99 13.61
C ALA A 68 -14.14 -41.40 12.19
N LEU A 69 -13.87 -40.10 12.07
CA LEU A 69 -13.87 -39.38 10.79
C LEU A 69 -12.41 -39.10 10.34
N PRO A 70 -12.14 -39.10 9.02
CA PRO A 70 -10.80 -38.78 8.53
C PRO A 70 -10.41 -37.34 8.85
N LEU A 71 -9.13 -37.12 9.18
CA LEU A 71 -8.50 -35.80 9.38
C LEU A 71 -7.65 -35.45 8.17
N LEU A 72 -7.84 -34.24 7.62
CA LEU A 72 -7.08 -33.72 6.48
C LEU A 72 -6.39 -32.41 6.84
N ASP A 73 -5.10 -32.34 6.58
CA ASP A 73 -4.35 -31.10 6.65
C ASP A 73 -4.55 -30.28 5.37
N LEU A 74 -5.27 -29.15 5.47
CA LEU A 74 -5.54 -28.27 4.34
C LEU A 74 -4.28 -27.62 3.75
N SER A 75 -3.17 -27.56 4.49
CA SER A 75 -1.92 -27.02 3.96
C SER A 75 -1.28 -27.90 2.87
N SER A 76 -1.68 -29.19 2.80
CA SER A 76 -1.22 -30.14 1.78
C SER A 76 -2.13 -30.22 0.55
N VAL A 77 -3.21 -29.43 0.51
CA VAL A 77 -4.22 -29.48 -0.56
C VAL A 77 -3.99 -28.38 -1.59
N ASP A 78 -3.94 -28.74 -2.87
CA ASP A 78 -3.95 -27.79 -3.99
C ASP A 78 -5.39 -27.35 -4.27
N PHE A 79 -5.76 -26.16 -3.77
CA PHE A 79 -7.11 -25.62 -3.87
C PHE A 79 -7.54 -25.28 -5.29
N GLU A 80 -6.61 -25.10 -6.22
CA GLU A 80 -6.94 -24.85 -7.63
C GLU A 80 -7.54 -26.09 -8.30
N ARG A 81 -7.19 -27.27 -7.81
CA ARG A 81 -7.66 -28.56 -8.32
C ARG A 81 -8.94 -29.07 -7.66
N LEU A 82 -9.41 -28.39 -6.63
CA LEU A 82 -10.67 -28.77 -6.00
C LEU A 82 -11.87 -28.52 -6.92
N PRO A 83 -12.91 -29.37 -6.83
CA PRO A 83 -14.11 -29.19 -7.66
C PRO A 83 -14.82 -27.89 -7.34
N LYS A 84 -14.95 -27.03 -8.34
CA LYS A 84 -15.65 -25.74 -8.25
C LYS A 84 -17.09 -25.89 -8.77
N GLY A 85 -18.04 -25.16 -8.17
CA GLY A 85 -19.42 -25.08 -8.65
C GLY A 85 -20.33 -26.27 -8.31
N ILE A 86 -19.93 -27.21 -7.44
CA ILE A 86 -20.81 -28.28 -6.95
C ILE A 86 -21.82 -27.76 -5.91
N VAL A 87 -21.37 -26.83 -5.07
CA VAL A 87 -22.17 -26.14 -4.05
C VAL A 87 -22.00 -24.64 -4.28
N ASP A 88 -23.07 -23.88 -4.03
CA ASP A 88 -23.00 -22.42 -4.06
C ASP A 88 -21.97 -21.95 -3.03
N THR A 89 -21.08 -21.06 -3.45
CA THR A 89 -20.01 -20.49 -2.61
C THR A 89 -20.59 -19.86 -1.33
N LYS A 90 -21.79 -19.25 -1.42
CA LYS A 90 -22.50 -18.70 -0.25
C LYS A 90 -22.78 -19.76 0.79
N LEU A 91 -23.27 -20.91 0.36
CA LEU A 91 -23.58 -22.00 1.25
C LEU A 91 -22.31 -22.59 1.90
N ALA A 92 -21.24 -22.73 1.11
CA ALA A 92 -19.95 -23.22 1.58
C ALA A 92 -19.34 -22.30 2.65
N VAL A 93 -19.39 -20.98 2.45
CA VAL A 93 -18.88 -19.98 3.42
C VAL A 93 -19.78 -19.88 4.64
N GLN A 94 -21.11 -19.86 4.47
CA GLN A 94 -22.08 -19.77 5.57
C GLN A 94 -21.88 -20.88 6.60
N TYR A 95 -21.64 -22.10 6.13
CA TYR A 95 -21.41 -23.26 7.00
C TYR A 95 -19.93 -23.61 7.21
N GLN A 96 -19.01 -22.76 6.73
CA GLN A 96 -17.55 -22.95 6.82
C GLN A 96 -17.12 -24.34 6.34
N LEU A 97 -17.40 -24.64 5.06
CA LEU A 97 -17.16 -25.94 4.46
C LEU A 97 -16.32 -25.81 3.18
N VAL A 98 -15.42 -26.74 2.95
CA VAL A 98 -14.66 -26.88 1.71
C VAL A 98 -15.05 -28.15 0.96
N MET A 99 -15.30 -28.04 -0.35
CA MET A 99 -15.63 -29.19 -1.20
C MET A 99 -14.33 -29.88 -1.61
N LEU A 100 -14.08 -31.06 -1.07
CA LEU A 100 -12.83 -31.80 -1.30
C LEU A 100 -12.88 -32.71 -2.53
N GLY A 101 -14.05 -33.26 -2.85
CA GLY A 101 -14.17 -34.13 -4.00
C GLY A 101 -15.54 -34.79 -4.12
N ARG A 102 -15.79 -35.43 -5.28
CA ARG A 102 -17.00 -36.22 -5.53
C ARG A 102 -16.62 -37.60 -6.05
N ARG A 103 -17.29 -38.62 -5.53
CA ARG A 103 -17.16 -40.01 -6.04
C ARG A 103 -18.54 -40.66 -6.15
N GLY A 104 -19.03 -40.76 -7.36
CA GLY A 104 -20.40 -41.24 -7.60
C GLY A 104 -21.45 -40.33 -6.95
N ASN A 105 -22.24 -40.85 -6.01
CA ASN A 105 -23.27 -40.13 -5.27
C ASN A 105 -22.78 -39.55 -3.92
N ARG A 106 -21.48 -39.69 -3.60
CA ARG A 106 -20.88 -39.17 -2.36
C ARG A 106 -20.12 -37.90 -2.62
N LEU A 107 -20.32 -36.92 -1.74
CA LEU A 107 -19.64 -35.62 -1.75
C LEU A 107 -18.79 -35.51 -0.49
N PHE A 108 -17.45 -35.43 -0.64
CA PHE A 108 -16.53 -35.24 0.49
C PHE A 108 -16.43 -33.76 0.83
N ILE A 109 -16.80 -33.43 2.06
CA ILE A 109 -16.82 -32.07 2.57
C ILE A 109 -15.86 -31.93 3.76
N GLY A 110 -14.95 -30.94 3.70
CA GLY A 110 -14.07 -30.58 4.81
C GLY A 110 -14.71 -29.54 5.69
N GLY A 111 -14.76 -29.77 6.99
CA GLY A 111 -15.30 -28.84 7.96
C GLY A 111 -14.78 -29.09 9.36
N ALA A 112 -14.90 -28.09 10.24
CA ALA A 112 -14.47 -28.19 11.63
C ALA A 112 -15.57 -28.73 12.57
N ASP A 113 -16.85 -28.60 12.21
CA ASP A 113 -17.99 -29.08 13.00
C ASP A 113 -18.80 -30.16 12.27
N PRO A 114 -18.47 -31.43 12.44
CA PRO A 114 -19.21 -32.53 11.81
C PRO A 114 -20.57 -32.81 12.48
N THR A 115 -20.90 -32.12 13.57
CA THR A 115 -22.16 -32.29 14.29
C THR A 115 -23.26 -31.31 13.84
N ASP A 116 -22.94 -30.42 12.89
CA ASP A 116 -23.87 -29.48 12.28
C ASP A 116 -24.82 -30.21 11.30
N GLN A 117 -25.95 -30.62 11.79
CA GLN A 117 -26.97 -31.31 10.99
C GLN A 117 -27.64 -30.39 9.97
N GLU A 118 -27.74 -29.09 10.28
CA GLU A 118 -28.32 -28.14 9.34
C GLU A 118 -27.45 -28.00 8.08
N ALA A 119 -26.14 -27.90 8.26
CA ALA A 119 -25.20 -27.89 7.15
C ALA A 119 -25.34 -29.14 6.25
N VAL A 120 -25.43 -30.33 6.87
CA VAL A 120 -25.61 -31.61 6.15
C VAL A 120 -26.91 -31.62 5.33
N GLU A 121 -28.02 -31.24 5.93
CA GLU A 121 -29.32 -31.22 5.25
C GLU A 121 -29.35 -30.20 4.10
N ARG A 122 -28.82 -29.01 4.32
CA ARG A 122 -28.75 -27.97 3.30
C ARG A 122 -27.90 -28.38 2.09
N ILE A 123 -26.72 -28.97 2.34
CA ILE A 123 -25.84 -29.46 1.27
C ILE A 123 -26.50 -30.60 0.52
N LYS A 124 -27.11 -31.56 1.24
CA LYS A 124 -27.83 -32.68 0.63
C LYS A 124 -28.97 -32.20 -0.25
N PHE A 125 -29.73 -31.19 0.22
CA PHE A 125 -30.82 -30.59 -0.55
C PHE A 125 -30.30 -29.88 -1.80
N ALA A 126 -29.25 -29.06 -1.67
CA ALA A 126 -28.69 -28.27 -2.77
C ALA A 126 -28.02 -29.13 -3.85
N THR A 127 -27.37 -30.23 -3.47
CA THR A 127 -26.56 -31.04 -4.37
C THR A 127 -27.18 -32.36 -4.79
N GLN A 128 -28.19 -32.83 -4.07
CA GLN A 128 -28.78 -34.18 -4.21
C GLN A 128 -27.75 -35.31 -4.01
N LEU A 129 -26.60 -35.01 -3.35
CA LEU A 129 -25.52 -35.95 -3.07
C LEU A 129 -25.49 -36.31 -1.58
N ALA A 130 -24.88 -37.44 -1.24
CA ALA A 130 -24.66 -37.82 0.15
C ALA A 130 -23.35 -37.19 0.67
N PRO A 131 -23.41 -36.21 1.61
CA PRO A 131 -22.24 -35.58 2.17
C PRO A 131 -21.49 -36.54 3.12
N GLU A 132 -20.19 -36.63 2.96
CA GLU A 132 -19.27 -37.35 3.86
C GLU A 132 -18.26 -36.37 4.46
N TRP A 133 -18.19 -36.35 5.79
CA TRP A 133 -17.35 -35.41 6.51
C TRP A 133 -15.88 -35.83 6.53
N VAL A 134 -15.01 -34.84 6.34
CA VAL A 134 -13.59 -34.89 6.60
C VAL A 134 -13.26 -33.75 7.57
N ILE A 135 -12.67 -34.08 8.70
CA ILE A 135 -12.29 -33.07 9.69
C ILE A 135 -11.09 -32.27 9.17
N VAL A 136 -11.15 -30.97 9.37
CA VAL A 136 -10.05 -30.04 9.05
C VAL A 136 -9.81 -29.08 10.23
N GLU A 137 -8.59 -28.56 10.32
CA GLU A 137 -8.25 -27.60 11.37
C GLU A 137 -8.98 -26.27 11.14
N TYR A 138 -9.63 -25.76 12.20
CA TYR A 138 -10.49 -24.56 12.13
C TYR A 138 -9.73 -23.32 11.65
N ASP A 139 -8.51 -23.07 12.11
CA ASP A 139 -7.72 -21.90 11.74
C ASP A 139 -7.28 -21.92 10.27
N LYS A 140 -6.96 -23.10 9.71
CA LYS A 140 -6.63 -23.27 8.29
C LYS A 140 -7.87 -23.13 7.42
N LEU A 141 -9.00 -23.66 7.89
CA LEU A 141 -10.29 -23.53 7.22
C LEU A 141 -10.77 -22.07 7.22
N ALA A 142 -10.67 -21.36 8.34
CA ALA A 142 -11.04 -19.96 8.44
C ALA A 142 -10.22 -19.08 7.48
N ARG A 143 -8.89 -19.27 7.41
CA ARG A 143 -8.03 -18.57 6.44
C ARG A 143 -8.40 -18.89 4.98
N LEU A 144 -8.76 -20.14 4.69
CA LEU A 144 -9.22 -20.52 3.36
C LEU A 144 -10.55 -19.84 3.03
N MET A 145 -11.50 -19.82 3.97
CA MET A 145 -12.79 -19.17 3.80
C MET A 145 -12.62 -17.65 3.64
N GLU A 146 -11.74 -17.01 4.40
CA GLU A 146 -11.37 -15.61 4.21
C GLU A 146 -10.79 -15.35 2.80
N SER A 147 -9.97 -16.25 2.29
CA SER A 147 -9.41 -16.13 0.94
C SER A 147 -10.42 -16.41 -0.18
N GLN A 148 -11.39 -17.29 0.03
CA GLN A 148 -12.45 -17.64 -0.91
C GLN A 148 -13.71 -16.76 -0.75
N GLY A 149 -14.04 -16.33 0.46
CA GLY A 149 -15.10 -15.37 0.76
C GLY A 149 -14.76 -13.95 0.34
N ALA A 150 -13.51 -13.69 -0.02
CA ALA A 150 -13.06 -12.48 -0.70
C ALA A 150 -13.55 -12.37 -2.16
N THR A 151 -14.30 -13.34 -2.68
CA THR A 151 -15.05 -13.12 -3.92
C THR A 151 -16.19 -12.12 -3.64
N ALA A 152 -16.17 -11.06 -4.43
CA ALA A 152 -16.86 -9.78 -4.31
C ALA A 152 -18.36 -9.80 -3.91
N THR A 153 -19.03 -10.93 -3.83
CA THR A 153 -20.47 -11.02 -3.62
C THR A 153 -20.88 -11.14 -2.14
N GLU A 154 -20.06 -11.72 -1.27
CA GLU A 154 -20.44 -12.02 0.13
C GLU A 154 -20.04 -10.95 1.13
N THR A 155 -19.01 -10.16 0.84
CA THR A 155 -18.66 -8.98 1.64
C THR A 155 -19.65 -7.83 1.43
N LEU A 156 -20.50 -7.93 0.41
CA LEU A 156 -21.56 -6.97 0.11
C LEU A 156 -22.70 -6.96 1.14
N GLU A 157 -22.97 -8.06 1.82
CA GLU A 157 -24.10 -8.17 2.76
C GLU A 157 -23.72 -7.89 4.23
N ALA A 158 -22.42 -7.90 4.56
CA ALA A 158 -21.95 -7.75 5.95
C ALA A 158 -21.59 -6.30 6.36
N LEU A 159 -21.51 -5.37 5.42
CA LEU A 159 -21.28 -3.95 5.71
C LEU A 159 -22.62 -3.21 5.71
N THR A 160 -23.06 -2.77 6.87
CA THR A 160 -24.19 -1.85 6.99
C THR A 160 -23.81 -0.51 6.37
N ALA A 161 -24.70 0.04 5.55
CA ALA A 161 -24.47 1.27 4.76
C ALA A 161 -24.28 2.53 5.62
N ASP A 162 -24.44 2.44 6.95
CA ASP A 162 -24.47 3.60 7.86
C ASP A 162 -23.10 4.08 8.33
N ASP A 163 -21.99 3.34 8.06
CA ASP A 163 -20.67 3.71 8.59
C ASP A 163 -19.80 4.53 7.63
N PHE A 164 -20.28 4.82 6.40
CA PHE A 164 -19.41 5.47 5.38
C PHE A 164 -20.16 6.57 4.62
N GLU A 165 -19.83 7.81 4.88
CA GLU A 165 -20.29 8.96 4.10
C GLU A 165 -19.23 9.38 3.07
N PHE A 166 -19.63 9.48 1.80
CA PHE A 166 -18.89 10.27 0.81
C PHE A 166 -19.26 11.74 1.05
N ASP A 167 -18.34 12.50 1.60
CA ASP A 167 -18.50 13.96 1.76
C ASP A 167 -18.36 14.60 0.38
N VAL A 168 -19.46 14.99 -0.20
CA VAL A 168 -19.50 15.91 -1.34
C VAL A 168 -19.40 17.31 -0.77
N THR A 169 -18.19 17.72 -0.31
CA THR A 169 -17.99 19.06 0.21
C THR A 169 -18.13 20.07 -0.93
N ASP A 170 -18.99 21.07 -0.70
CA ASP A 170 -19.20 22.23 -1.56
C ASP A 170 -17.91 23.05 -1.70
N ASP A 171 -17.27 22.93 -2.87
CA ASP A 171 -16.33 23.93 -3.34
C ASP A 171 -17.06 24.76 -4.40
N ALA A 172 -17.32 26.01 -4.06
CA ALA A 172 -18.22 26.91 -4.79
C ALA A 172 -17.61 27.36 -6.13
N SER A 173 -17.69 26.50 -7.16
CA SER A 173 -17.61 26.94 -8.57
C SER A 173 -17.88 25.82 -9.58
N ALA A 174 -19.09 25.25 -9.62
CA ALA A 174 -19.55 24.48 -10.76
C ALA A 174 -21.06 24.67 -10.95
N PRO A 175 -21.57 24.69 -12.20
CA PRO A 175 -22.98 24.93 -12.46
C PRO A 175 -23.85 23.76 -11.94
N GLU A 176 -24.92 24.12 -11.26
CA GLU A 176 -25.97 23.20 -10.81
C GLU A 176 -26.62 22.53 -12.03
N THR A 177 -26.33 21.27 -12.26
CA THR A 177 -27.22 20.41 -13.07
C THR A 177 -28.04 19.57 -12.11
N ASN A 178 -29.23 20.06 -11.79
CA ASN A 178 -30.28 19.31 -11.14
C ASN A 178 -30.82 18.25 -12.12
N GLU A 179 -30.30 17.03 -12.03
CA GLU A 179 -31.03 15.85 -12.45
C GLU A 179 -31.09 14.87 -11.29
N VAL A 180 -32.33 14.60 -10.88
CA VAL A 180 -32.71 13.63 -9.88
C VAL A 180 -32.22 12.24 -10.35
N VAL A 181 -31.06 11.83 -9.86
CA VAL A 181 -30.56 10.47 -10.03
C VAL A 181 -31.34 9.59 -9.07
N SER A 182 -32.13 8.68 -9.59
CA SER A 182 -33.00 7.76 -8.87
C SER A 182 -32.22 6.95 -7.84
N GLU A 183 -32.57 7.10 -6.56
CA GLU A 183 -31.92 6.54 -5.37
C GLU A 183 -32.09 5.02 -5.19
N VAL A 184 -32.53 4.28 -6.20
CA VAL A 184 -32.79 2.83 -6.08
C VAL A 184 -31.66 1.99 -6.70
N GLU A 185 -30.58 2.58 -7.19
CA GLU A 185 -29.70 1.90 -8.12
C GLU A 185 -28.36 1.49 -7.54
N ASP A 186 -28.13 0.19 -7.59
CA ASP A 186 -26.83 -0.46 -7.50
C ASP A 186 -26.12 -0.45 -6.12
N ALA A 187 -26.88 -0.67 -5.04
CA ALA A 187 -26.29 -0.99 -3.73
C ALA A 187 -25.12 -1.99 -3.82
N PRO A 188 -25.15 -3.03 -4.69
CA PRO A 188 -24.01 -3.93 -4.90
C PRO A 188 -22.77 -3.24 -5.44
N VAL A 189 -22.90 -2.35 -6.41
CA VAL A 189 -21.75 -1.66 -7.05
C VAL A 189 -21.13 -0.64 -6.09
N VAL A 190 -21.98 0.07 -5.33
CA VAL A 190 -21.53 1.02 -4.30
C VAL A 190 -20.73 0.30 -3.21
N ARG A 191 -21.26 -0.78 -2.68
CA ARG A 191 -20.59 -1.60 -1.65
C ARG A 191 -19.29 -2.20 -2.18
N PHE A 192 -19.28 -2.68 -3.41
CA PHE A 192 -18.06 -3.19 -4.06
C PHE A 192 -16.98 -2.11 -4.11
N LEU A 193 -17.31 -0.90 -4.59
CA LEU A 193 -16.37 0.21 -4.66
C LEU A 193 -15.85 0.59 -3.26
N GLN A 194 -16.74 0.74 -2.28
CA GLN A 194 -16.37 1.04 -0.90
C GLN A 194 -15.41 -0.01 -0.35
N LYS A 195 -15.71 -1.30 -0.54
CA LYS A 195 -14.82 -2.38 -0.13
C LYS A 195 -13.45 -2.27 -0.77
N MET A 196 -13.39 -2.06 -2.10
CA MET A 196 -12.10 -1.93 -2.80
C MET A 196 -11.28 -0.76 -2.27
N LEU A 197 -11.91 0.37 -1.96
CA LEU A 197 -11.23 1.53 -1.37
C LEU A 197 -10.70 1.23 0.04
N ILE A 198 -11.51 0.59 0.88
CA ILE A 198 -11.13 0.21 2.25
C ILE A 198 -9.99 -0.81 2.23
N ASP A 199 -10.10 -1.85 1.41
CA ASP A 199 -9.07 -2.87 1.27
C ASP A 199 -7.75 -2.26 0.79
N ALA A 200 -7.80 -1.33 -0.17
CA ALA A 200 -6.64 -0.62 -0.66
C ALA A 200 -5.97 0.24 0.43
N ILE A 201 -6.76 0.95 1.24
CA ILE A 201 -6.25 1.73 2.38
C ILE A 201 -5.58 0.82 3.41
N ASN A 202 -6.23 -0.28 3.78
CA ASN A 202 -5.71 -1.25 4.75
C ASN A 202 -4.41 -1.92 4.26
N LEU A 203 -4.32 -2.21 2.97
CA LEU A 203 -3.11 -2.76 2.33
C LEU A 203 -2.05 -1.68 2.05
N ARG A 204 -2.33 -0.40 2.35
CA ARG A 204 -1.46 0.75 2.06
C ARG A 204 -1.11 0.84 0.58
N ALA A 205 -2.08 0.55 -0.28
CA ALA A 205 -1.92 0.74 -1.71
C ALA A 205 -1.77 2.23 -2.05
N SER A 206 -0.99 2.54 -3.06
CA SER A 206 -0.89 3.89 -3.62
C SER A 206 -1.96 4.16 -4.68
N ASP A 207 -2.28 3.14 -5.48
CA ASP A 207 -3.21 3.28 -6.61
C ASP A 207 -4.10 2.03 -6.72
N LEU A 208 -5.36 2.26 -7.14
CA LEU A 208 -6.29 1.22 -7.57
C LEU A 208 -6.50 1.36 -9.08
N HIS A 209 -6.44 0.26 -9.79
CA HIS A 209 -6.65 0.19 -11.23
C HIS A 209 -7.86 -0.67 -11.53
N PHE A 210 -8.85 -0.09 -12.19
CA PHE A 210 -10.03 -0.76 -12.74
C PHE A 210 -9.84 -0.88 -14.26
N GLU A 211 -9.69 -2.10 -14.76
CA GLU A 211 -9.21 -2.34 -16.13
C GLU A 211 -10.16 -3.26 -16.90
N PRO A 212 -10.94 -2.70 -17.86
CA PRO A 212 -11.79 -3.49 -18.74
C PRO A 212 -10.96 -4.13 -19.87
N TYR A 213 -11.18 -5.41 -20.10
CA TYR A 213 -10.67 -6.18 -21.23
C TYR A 213 -11.84 -6.80 -22.02
N GLU A 214 -11.55 -7.50 -23.08
CA GLU A 214 -12.55 -8.11 -23.95
C GLU A 214 -13.47 -9.10 -23.19
N TYR A 215 -12.86 -9.99 -22.41
CA TYR A 215 -13.56 -11.08 -21.72
C TYR A 215 -13.55 -11.00 -20.20
N ASN A 216 -12.80 -10.09 -19.64
CA ASN A 216 -12.70 -9.94 -18.18
C ASN A 216 -12.61 -8.48 -17.77
N TYR A 217 -12.95 -8.23 -16.51
CA TYR A 217 -12.76 -6.95 -15.85
C TYR A 217 -11.86 -7.18 -14.65
N ARG A 218 -10.72 -6.49 -14.58
CA ARG A 218 -9.68 -6.74 -13.59
C ARG A 218 -9.50 -5.54 -12.67
N VAL A 219 -9.38 -5.82 -11.36
CA VAL A 219 -9.01 -4.82 -10.36
C VAL A 219 -7.63 -5.15 -9.82
N ARG A 220 -6.71 -4.19 -9.89
CA ARG A 220 -5.36 -4.30 -9.34
C ARG A 220 -5.07 -3.16 -8.37
N PHE A 221 -4.32 -3.47 -7.32
CA PHE A 221 -3.76 -2.46 -6.41
C PHE A 221 -2.26 -2.35 -6.63
N ARG A 222 -1.74 -1.12 -6.52
CA ARG A 222 -0.30 -0.90 -6.44
C ARG A 222 0.10 -0.84 -4.98
N VAL A 223 0.80 -1.87 -4.50
CA VAL A 223 1.27 -1.98 -3.11
C VAL A 223 2.80 -2.02 -3.14
N ASP A 224 3.45 -1.13 -2.39
CA ASP A 224 4.91 -0.99 -2.34
C ASP A 224 5.58 -0.85 -3.72
N GLY A 225 4.87 -0.25 -4.69
CA GLY A 225 5.34 -0.01 -6.05
C GLY A 225 4.93 -1.09 -7.07
N GLU A 226 4.51 -2.28 -6.63
CA GLU A 226 4.11 -3.40 -7.51
C GLU A 226 2.60 -3.49 -7.68
N LEU A 227 2.16 -3.77 -8.92
CA LEU A 227 0.75 -4.03 -9.22
C LEU A 227 0.40 -5.49 -8.91
N ARG A 228 -0.65 -5.67 -8.12
CA ARG A 228 -1.21 -6.97 -7.73
C ARG A 228 -2.66 -7.06 -8.18
N GLU A 229 -3.02 -8.17 -8.76
CA GLU A 229 -4.42 -8.49 -9.03
C GLU A 229 -5.11 -8.84 -7.70
N ILE A 230 -6.23 -8.16 -7.45
CA ILE A 230 -7.02 -8.35 -6.22
C ILE A 230 -8.26 -9.18 -6.53
N THR A 231 -8.97 -8.84 -7.61
CA THR A 231 -10.20 -9.53 -8.00
C THR A 231 -10.53 -9.30 -9.47
N GLN A 232 -11.37 -10.17 -10.01
CA GLN A 232 -11.98 -10.04 -11.33
C GLN A 232 -13.51 -10.03 -11.17
N PRO A 233 -14.12 -8.85 -10.96
CA PRO A 233 -15.56 -8.75 -10.88
C PRO A 233 -16.23 -9.08 -12.23
N PRO A 234 -17.53 -9.42 -12.23
CA PRO A 234 -18.25 -9.68 -13.46
C PRO A 234 -18.15 -8.50 -14.45
N ILE A 235 -17.86 -8.79 -15.73
CA ILE A 235 -17.70 -7.75 -16.76
C ILE A 235 -18.94 -6.85 -16.90
N ALA A 236 -20.12 -7.37 -16.56
CA ALA A 236 -21.39 -6.65 -16.62
C ALA A 236 -21.46 -5.41 -15.72
N ILE A 237 -20.62 -5.34 -14.65
CA ILE A 237 -20.65 -4.18 -13.75
C ILE A 237 -19.73 -3.04 -14.19
N LYS A 238 -18.89 -3.22 -15.23
CA LYS A 238 -17.87 -2.24 -15.62
C LYS A 238 -18.43 -0.84 -15.88
N GLU A 239 -19.53 -0.73 -16.63
CA GLU A 239 -20.16 0.55 -16.96
C GLU A 239 -20.77 1.22 -15.74
N LYS A 240 -21.47 0.46 -14.91
CA LYS A 240 -22.10 0.95 -13.69
C LYS A 240 -21.06 1.45 -12.68
N LEU A 241 -19.96 0.70 -12.53
CA LEU A 241 -18.85 1.09 -11.67
C LEU A 241 -18.15 2.35 -12.18
N ALA A 242 -17.90 2.45 -13.48
CA ALA A 242 -17.35 3.64 -14.10
C ALA A 242 -18.24 4.87 -13.88
N SER A 243 -19.55 4.74 -14.14
CA SER A 243 -20.52 5.81 -13.92
C SER A 243 -20.54 6.24 -12.44
N ARG A 244 -20.54 5.29 -11.48
CA ARG A 244 -20.53 5.61 -10.06
C ARG A 244 -19.25 6.33 -9.64
N ILE A 245 -18.08 5.89 -10.09
CA ILE A 245 -16.81 6.57 -9.82
C ILE A 245 -16.82 7.98 -10.39
N LYS A 246 -17.34 8.17 -11.61
CA LYS A 246 -17.47 9.51 -12.22
C LYS A 246 -18.37 10.43 -11.42
N VAL A 247 -19.53 9.95 -10.96
CA VAL A 247 -20.46 10.73 -10.11
C VAL A 247 -19.76 11.26 -8.88
N ILE A 248 -19.16 10.37 -8.09
CA ILE A 248 -18.53 10.76 -6.82
C ILE A 248 -17.26 11.59 -7.02
N SER A 249 -16.66 11.55 -8.22
CA SER A 249 -15.47 12.32 -8.59
C SER A 249 -15.79 13.61 -9.35
N ARG A 250 -17.10 13.94 -9.53
CA ARG A 250 -17.60 15.10 -10.27
C ARG A 250 -17.12 15.15 -11.73
N LEU A 251 -17.07 13.99 -12.37
CA LEU A 251 -16.73 13.84 -13.78
C LEU A 251 -18.00 13.72 -14.63
N ASP A 252 -17.90 14.07 -15.92
CA ASP A 252 -19.01 13.93 -16.87
C ASP A 252 -19.26 12.44 -17.18
N ILE A 253 -20.45 11.96 -16.82
CA ILE A 253 -20.86 10.56 -17.00
C ILE A 253 -21.14 10.26 -18.49
N ALA A 254 -21.67 11.26 -19.21
CA ALA A 254 -22.05 11.11 -20.61
C ALA A 254 -20.84 11.07 -21.53
N GLU A 255 -19.78 11.78 -21.19
CA GLU A 255 -18.56 11.82 -22.01
C GLU A 255 -17.65 10.62 -21.71
N LYS A 256 -17.51 9.71 -22.69
CA LYS A 256 -16.72 8.47 -22.60
C LYS A 256 -15.58 8.39 -23.62
N ARG A 257 -15.36 9.46 -24.43
CA ARG A 257 -14.43 9.46 -25.56
C ARG A 257 -13.10 10.15 -25.26
N VAL A 258 -13.03 10.92 -24.20
CA VAL A 258 -11.84 11.67 -23.80
C VAL A 258 -11.45 11.35 -22.35
N PRO A 259 -10.16 11.47 -22.00
CA PRO A 259 -9.72 11.34 -20.61
C PRO A 259 -10.34 12.41 -19.71
N GLN A 260 -10.61 12.07 -18.46
CA GLN A 260 -11.09 13.00 -17.46
C GLN A 260 -10.33 12.79 -16.16
N ASP A 261 -10.06 13.88 -15.45
CA ASP A 261 -9.42 13.89 -14.14
C ASP A 261 -10.33 14.55 -13.11
N GLY A 262 -10.48 13.92 -11.94
CA GLY A 262 -11.33 14.39 -10.87
C GLY A 262 -10.78 14.04 -9.49
N ARG A 263 -11.54 14.46 -8.47
CA ARG A 263 -11.21 14.20 -7.07
C ARG A 263 -12.44 13.71 -6.32
N MET A 264 -12.22 12.83 -5.36
CA MET A 264 -13.24 12.43 -4.40
C MET A 264 -12.63 12.39 -3.01
N LYS A 265 -13.48 12.51 -2.01
CA LYS A 265 -13.10 12.46 -0.60
C LYS A 265 -13.95 11.42 0.12
N MET A 266 -13.33 10.64 0.97
CA MET A 266 -14.01 9.64 1.78
C MET A 266 -13.62 9.79 3.25
N LYS A 267 -14.62 9.79 4.13
CA LYS A 267 -14.40 9.69 5.58
C LYS A 267 -14.29 8.22 5.96
N PHE A 268 -13.24 7.88 6.67
CA PHE A 268 -12.98 6.56 7.23
C PHE A 268 -12.76 6.71 8.74
N GLY A 269 -13.81 6.51 9.52
CA GLY A 269 -13.83 6.81 10.94
C GLY A 269 -13.52 8.31 11.18
N SER A 270 -12.50 8.62 11.96
CA SER A 270 -12.07 10.00 12.21
C SER A 270 -11.12 10.58 11.14
N LYS A 271 -10.75 9.80 10.11
CA LYS A 271 -9.81 10.23 9.06
C LYS A 271 -10.57 10.54 7.77
N ALA A 272 -10.22 11.67 7.16
CA ALA A 272 -10.63 11.97 5.80
C ALA A 272 -9.46 11.66 4.85
N ILE A 273 -9.74 10.90 3.79
CA ILE A 273 -8.76 10.52 2.77
C ILE A 273 -9.22 11.10 1.43
N ASP A 274 -8.31 11.79 0.77
CA ASP A 274 -8.53 12.34 -0.56
C ASP A 274 -8.07 11.35 -1.63
N PHE A 275 -8.76 11.33 -2.76
CA PHE A 275 -8.42 10.48 -3.89
C PHE A 275 -8.41 11.31 -5.18
N ARG A 276 -7.44 11.03 -6.04
CA ARG A 276 -7.43 11.52 -7.42
C ARG A 276 -7.89 10.41 -8.34
N VAL A 277 -8.81 10.72 -9.21
CA VAL A 277 -9.41 9.79 -10.15
C VAL A 277 -9.07 10.23 -11.56
N SER A 278 -8.52 9.32 -12.35
CA SER A 278 -8.27 9.54 -13.77
C SER A 278 -8.98 8.46 -14.58
N THR A 279 -9.72 8.86 -15.61
CA THR A 279 -10.39 7.95 -16.55
C THR A 279 -9.73 8.06 -17.91
N LEU A 280 -9.60 6.92 -18.58
CA LEU A 280 -9.03 6.84 -19.92
C LEU A 280 -9.87 5.90 -20.77
N PRO A 281 -10.44 6.35 -21.91
CA PRO A 281 -11.10 5.48 -22.87
C PRO A 281 -10.16 4.42 -23.42
N THR A 282 -10.60 3.15 -23.40
CA THR A 282 -9.90 2.03 -24.01
C THR A 282 -10.82 1.28 -24.96
N LEU A 283 -10.30 0.30 -25.70
CA LEU A 283 -11.09 -0.49 -26.66
C LEU A 283 -12.31 -1.18 -26.04
N PHE A 284 -12.22 -1.56 -24.75
CA PHE A 284 -13.25 -2.36 -24.09
C PHE A 284 -13.99 -1.62 -22.98
N GLY A 285 -13.83 -0.30 -22.88
CA GLY A 285 -14.44 0.57 -21.88
C GLY A 285 -13.45 1.53 -21.25
N GLU A 286 -13.88 2.27 -20.24
CA GLU A 286 -13.03 3.23 -19.55
C GLU A 286 -12.13 2.52 -18.51
N LYS A 287 -10.82 2.65 -18.67
CA LYS A 287 -9.87 2.32 -17.62
C LYS A 287 -9.88 3.45 -16.59
N ILE A 288 -9.96 3.09 -15.31
CA ILE A 288 -9.95 4.07 -14.21
C ILE A 288 -8.80 3.77 -13.29
N VAL A 289 -8.09 4.83 -12.91
CA VAL A 289 -7.04 4.79 -11.88
C VAL A 289 -7.42 5.73 -10.75
N ILE A 290 -7.45 5.20 -9.54
CA ILE A 290 -7.72 5.97 -8.32
C ILE A 290 -6.45 5.99 -7.50
N ARG A 291 -5.85 7.16 -7.30
CA ARG A 291 -4.70 7.37 -6.43
C ARG A 291 -5.13 7.77 -5.04
N ILE A 292 -4.61 7.11 -4.04
CA ILE A 292 -4.88 7.39 -2.63
C ILE A 292 -3.91 8.48 -2.15
N LEU A 293 -4.46 9.58 -1.62
CA LEU A 293 -3.70 10.69 -1.05
C LEU A 293 -3.85 10.64 0.47
N ASP A 294 -3.03 9.81 1.14
CA ASP A 294 -3.08 9.67 2.60
C ASP A 294 -2.32 10.81 3.27
N PRO A 295 -3.02 11.69 4.03
CA PRO A 295 -2.38 12.82 4.74
C PRO A 295 -1.31 12.38 5.73
N SER A 296 -1.34 11.14 6.21
CA SER A 296 -0.34 10.62 7.15
C SER A 296 1.05 10.53 6.52
N SER A 297 1.14 10.41 5.20
CA SER A 297 2.42 10.35 4.49
C SER A 297 3.17 11.68 4.51
N ALA A 298 2.49 12.82 4.70
CA ALA A 298 3.14 14.12 4.88
C ALA A 298 3.73 14.31 6.29
N LYS A 299 3.28 13.52 7.27
CA LYS A 299 3.75 13.59 8.67
C LYS A 299 4.90 12.61 8.97
N VAL A 300 5.46 12.00 7.94
CA VAL A 300 6.61 11.10 8.08
C VAL A 300 7.81 11.89 8.57
N GLY A 301 8.34 11.56 9.75
CA GLY A 301 9.55 12.19 10.26
C GLY A 301 10.78 11.78 9.45
N ILE A 302 11.82 12.61 9.47
CA ILE A 302 13.07 12.37 8.71
C ILE A 302 13.73 11.03 9.05
N GLU A 303 13.54 10.53 10.27
CA GLU A 303 14.07 9.23 10.71
C GLU A 303 13.44 8.07 9.93
N ALA A 304 12.16 8.18 9.61
CA ALA A 304 11.42 7.13 8.90
C ALA A 304 11.72 7.10 7.40
N LEU A 305 12.30 8.16 6.83
CA LEU A 305 12.70 8.21 5.43
C LEU A 305 13.87 7.27 5.13
N GLY A 306 14.70 6.97 6.13
CA GLY A 306 15.81 6.03 6.00
C GLY A 306 17.13 6.67 5.55
N TYR A 307 17.35 7.96 5.78
CA TYR A 307 18.67 8.57 5.62
C TYR A 307 19.69 7.93 6.58
N GLU A 308 20.90 7.69 6.10
CA GLU A 308 22.01 7.40 7.00
C GLU A 308 22.42 8.68 7.75
N LYS A 309 23.15 8.52 8.85
CA LYS A 309 23.48 9.63 9.73
C LYS A 309 24.16 10.81 9.01
N ILE A 310 25.15 10.51 8.17
CA ILE A 310 25.93 11.53 7.43
C ILE A 310 25.03 12.25 6.41
N GLU A 311 24.26 11.51 5.63
CA GLU A 311 23.33 12.08 4.64
C GLU A 311 22.27 12.95 5.30
N LYS A 312 21.72 12.50 6.45
CA LYS A 312 20.78 13.28 7.25
C LYS A 312 21.39 14.57 7.76
N GLU A 313 22.61 14.51 8.32
CA GLU A 313 23.32 15.70 8.82
C GLU A 313 23.58 16.72 7.70
N ARG A 314 23.98 16.25 6.49
CA ARG A 314 24.17 17.11 5.32
C ARG A 314 22.88 17.79 4.90
N LEU A 315 21.77 17.04 4.82
CA LEU A 315 20.46 17.58 4.46
C LEU A 315 19.99 18.60 5.50
N MET A 316 20.04 18.26 6.79
CA MET A 316 19.63 19.16 7.87
C MET A 316 20.43 20.44 7.90
N THR A 317 21.74 20.37 7.69
CA THR A 317 22.62 21.55 7.61
C THR A 317 22.24 22.44 6.43
N ALA A 318 21.82 21.86 5.32
CA ALA A 318 21.45 22.62 4.12
C ALA A 318 20.10 23.33 4.29
N ILE A 319 19.06 22.64 4.76
CA ILE A 319 17.70 23.19 4.80
C ILE A 319 17.51 24.31 5.85
N VAL A 320 18.37 24.39 6.86
CA VAL A 320 18.31 25.46 7.88
C VAL A 320 19.11 26.71 7.47
N ARG A 321 19.77 26.71 6.31
CA ARG A 321 20.42 27.92 5.80
C ARG A 321 19.37 28.98 5.47
N PRO A 322 19.69 30.28 5.64
CA PRO A 322 18.73 31.35 5.38
C PRO A 322 18.34 31.46 3.90
N TYR A 323 19.20 31.05 2.99
CA TYR A 323 18.96 31.11 1.55
C TYR A 323 19.78 30.05 0.79
N GLY A 324 19.40 29.83 -0.44
CA GLY A 324 20.02 28.87 -1.34
C GLY A 324 18.99 27.94 -1.96
N MET A 325 19.44 27.00 -2.78
CA MET A 325 18.58 26.05 -3.47
C MET A 325 18.94 24.61 -3.08
N VAL A 326 17.93 23.86 -2.62
CA VAL A 326 18.01 22.43 -2.36
C VAL A 326 17.19 21.71 -3.43
N LEU A 327 17.83 20.76 -4.12
CA LEU A 327 17.19 19.97 -5.17
C LEU A 327 17.03 18.52 -4.75
N VAL A 328 15.82 17.97 -4.93
CA VAL A 328 15.54 16.55 -4.74
C VAL A 328 15.23 15.92 -6.10
N THR A 329 15.99 14.92 -6.48
CA THR A 329 15.92 14.33 -7.81
C THR A 329 15.68 12.82 -7.79
N GLY A 330 15.18 12.29 -8.89
CA GLY A 330 14.87 10.87 -9.06
C GLY A 330 13.69 10.66 -10.00
N PRO A 331 13.40 9.43 -10.40
CA PRO A 331 12.25 9.09 -11.24
C PRO A 331 10.92 9.33 -10.52
N THR A 332 9.83 9.21 -11.28
CA THR A 332 8.48 9.21 -10.70
C THR A 332 8.33 8.06 -9.71
N GLY A 333 7.71 8.35 -8.55
CA GLY A 333 7.53 7.36 -7.49
C GLY A 333 8.74 7.12 -6.59
N SER A 334 9.85 7.86 -6.75
CA SER A 334 11.03 7.77 -5.85
C SER A 334 10.82 8.43 -4.48
N GLY A 335 9.67 9.07 -4.23
CA GLY A 335 9.33 9.69 -2.94
C GLY A 335 9.78 11.14 -2.78
N LYS A 336 10.10 11.86 -3.86
CA LYS A 336 10.58 13.26 -3.82
C LYS A 336 9.66 14.18 -3.03
N THR A 337 8.36 14.13 -3.31
CA THR A 337 7.34 14.95 -2.64
C THR A 337 7.32 14.72 -1.13
N VAL A 338 7.41 13.45 -0.70
CA VAL A 338 7.45 13.11 0.74
C VAL A 338 8.70 13.67 1.40
N SER A 339 9.86 13.57 0.75
CA SER A 339 11.11 14.16 1.26
C SER A 339 11.02 15.68 1.38
N LEU A 340 10.50 16.37 0.36
CA LEU A 340 10.29 17.82 0.41
C LEU A 340 9.28 18.23 1.49
N TYR A 341 8.14 17.54 1.58
CA TYR A 341 7.14 17.81 2.60
C TYR A 341 7.67 17.58 4.02
N THR A 342 8.53 16.56 4.21
CA THR A 342 9.22 16.35 5.48
C THR A 342 10.15 17.52 5.81
N CYS A 343 10.92 18.03 4.83
CA CYS A 343 11.74 19.22 5.03
C CYS A 343 10.91 20.45 5.36
N LEU A 344 9.81 20.68 4.62
CA LEU A 344 8.89 21.79 4.89
C LEU A 344 8.28 21.70 6.29
N ASN A 345 7.83 20.51 6.72
CA ASN A 345 7.27 20.32 8.06
C ASN A 345 8.28 20.61 9.18
N ILE A 346 9.56 20.29 8.97
CA ILE A 346 10.62 20.62 9.94
C ILE A 346 10.79 22.13 10.07
N LEU A 347 10.68 22.86 8.97
CA LEU A 347 10.88 24.30 8.88
C LEU A 347 9.61 25.12 9.17
N ASN A 348 8.44 24.49 9.16
CA ASN A 348 7.14 25.12 9.33
C ASN A 348 6.92 25.56 10.77
N GLN A 349 7.41 26.73 11.10
CA GLN A 349 7.27 27.39 12.39
C GLN A 349 6.35 28.62 12.26
N PRO A 350 5.67 29.07 13.32
CA PRO A 350 4.74 30.20 13.26
C PRO A 350 5.33 31.52 12.71
N GLY A 351 6.65 31.69 12.78
CA GLY A 351 7.35 32.88 12.28
C GLY A 351 7.93 32.71 10.88
N VAL A 352 7.63 31.63 10.16
CA VAL A 352 8.21 31.34 8.83
C VAL A 352 7.11 31.33 7.77
N ASN A 353 7.23 32.16 6.75
CA ASN A 353 6.31 32.19 5.61
C ASN A 353 6.75 31.24 4.52
N ILE A 354 6.01 30.13 4.36
CA ILE A 354 6.28 29.10 3.37
C ILE A 354 5.24 29.17 2.25
N SER A 355 5.70 29.24 1.01
CA SER A 355 4.84 29.22 -0.18
C SER A 355 5.27 28.11 -1.13
N THR A 356 4.30 27.35 -1.65
CA THR A 356 4.55 26.28 -2.63
C THR A 356 3.73 26.46 -3.88
N VAL A 357 4.28 26.05 -5.03
CA VAL A 357 3.54 25.91 -6.29
C VAL A 357 3.72 24.49 -6.80
N GLU A 358 2.61 23.81 -7.08
CA GLU A 358 2.55 22.36 -7.35
C GLU A 358 1.54 22.05 -8.47
N ASP A 359 1.73 20.91 -9.17
CA ASP A 359 0.89 20.49 -10.30
C ASP A 359 0.28 19.09 -10.11
N PRO A 360 -0.76 18.98 -9.28
CA PRO A 360 -1.14 19.86 -8.18
C PRO A 360 -0.55 19.41 -6.83
N ALA A 361 -0.83 20.15 -5.74
CA ALA A 361 -0.49 19.74 -4.39
C ALA A 361 -1.09 18.36 -4.06
N GLU A 362 -0.23 17.46 -3.58
CA GLU A 362 -0.61 16.08 -3.26
C GLU A 362 -1.36 15.99 -1.92
N ILE A 363 -0.93 16.76 -0.93
CA ILE A 363 -1.45 16.75 0.43
C ILE A 363 -1.49 18.18 0.96
N ASN A 364 -2.54 18.52 1.68
CA ASN A 364 -2.63 19.82 2.36
C ASN A 364 -1.69 19.86 3.57
N LEU A 365 -0.80 20.83 3.60
CA LEU A 365 0.13 21.11 4.69
C LEU A 365 -0.39 22.31 5.49
N PRO A 366 -0.90 22.11 6.72
CA PRO A 366 -1.33 23.24 7.56
C PRO A 366 -0.17 24.21 7.81
N GLY A 367 -0.41 25.50 7.65
CA GLY A 367 0.59 26.57 7.83
C GLY A 367 1.45 26.84 6.59
N VAL A 368 1.19 26.18 5.46
CA VAL A 368 1.88 26.40 4.17
C VAL A 368 0.91 26.98 3.16
N ASN A 369 1.32 28.02 2.44
CA ASN A 369 0.57 28.63 1.35
C ASN A 369 0.78 27.82 0.06
N GLN A 370 -0.11 26.85 -0.21
CA GLN A 370 0.01 25.95 -1.36
C GLN A 370 -0.80 26.47 -2.56
N VAL A 371 -0.14 26.65 -3.69
CA VAL A 371 -0.74 27.09 -4.95
C VAL A 371 -0.74 25.92 -5.94
N ASN A 372 -1.90 25.61 -6.52
CA ASN A 372 -2.02 24.68 -7.63
C ASN A 372 -1.83 25.40 -8.96
N VAL A 373 -1.02 24.83 -9.84
CA VAL A 373 -0.94 25.28 -11.25
C VAL A 373 -2.31 25.20 -11.90
N ASN A 374 -2.64 26.20 -12.69
CA ASN A 374 -3.84 26.25 -13.52
C ASN A 374 -3.53 26.93 -14.86
N ASP A 375 -3.09 26.14 -15.83
CA ASP A 375 -2.70 26.64 -17.16
C ASP A 375 -3.84 27.35 -17.90
N ARG A 376 -5.10 26.93 -17.66
CA ARG A 376 -6.28 27.57 -18.27
C ARG A 376 -6.46 29.02 -17.78
N ALA A 377 -6.10 29.28 -16.54
CA ALA A 377 -6.13 30.60 -15.95
C ALA A 377 -4.82 31.38 -16.13
N GLY A 378 -3.80 30.80 -16.77
CA GLY A 378 -2.47 31.37 -16.90
C GLY A 378 -1.63 31.33 -15.62
N LEU A 379 -2.06 30.58 -14.59
CA LEU A 379 -1.30 30.39 -13.35
C LEU A 379 -0.30 29.23 -13.51
N THR A 380 0.80 29.53 -14.19
CA THR A 380 1.92 28.60 -14.40
C THR A 380 2.90 28.61 -13.23
N PHE A 381 3.88 27.68 -13.21
CA PHE A 381 4.97 27.69 -12.22
C PHE A 381 5.70 29.04 -12.18
N SER A 382 6.07 29.59 -13.36
CA SER A 382 6.77 30.87 -13.46
C SER A 382 5.91 32.05 -12.99
N ALA A 383 4.61 32.05 -13.31
CA ALA A 383 3.67 33.10 -12.88
C ALA A 383 3.50 33.10 -11.36
N ALA A 384 3.32 31.95 -10.75
CA ALA A 384 3.22 31.80 -9.30
C ALA A 384 4.51 32.24 -8.59
N LEU A 385 5.68 31.80 -9.06
CA LEU A 385 6.98 32.20 -8.51
C LEU A 385 7.19 33.73 -8.56
N LYS A 386 6.88 34.36 -9.70
CA LYS A 386 6.94 35.85 -9.82
C LYS A 386 6.02 36.51 -8.80
N SER A 387 4.90 35.91 -8.47
CA SER A 387 3.97 36.42 -7.47
C SER A 387 4.51 36.25 -6.05
N PHE A 388 5.10 35.06 -5.74
CA PHE A 388 5.69 34.78 -4.43
C PHE A 388 6.73 35.83 -4.00
N LEU A 389 7.59 36.29 -4.91
CA LEU A 389 8.59 37.30 -4.64
C LEU A 389 8.00 38.65 -4.16
N ARG A 390 6.67 38.84 -4.22
CA ARG A 390 5.93 40.00 -3.69
C ARG A 390 5.06 39.65 -2.48
N GLN A 391 5.14 38.44 -1.98
CA GLN A 391 4.34 37.93 -0.86
C GLN A 391 5.19 37.67 0.40
N ASP A 392 6.41 38.20 0.43
CA ASP A 392 7.34 38.13 1.56
C ASP A 392 7.58 36.68 2.05
N PRO A 393 7.95 35.72 1.18
CA PRO A 393 8.20 34.35 1.58
C PRO A 393 9.61 34.18 2.16
N ASP A 394 9.77 33.40 3.21
CA ASP A 394 11.08 32.93 3.67
C ASP A 394 11.53 31.68 2.88
N ILE A 395 10.56 30.78 2.61
CA ILE A 395 10.80 29.49 1.95
C ILE A 395 9.85 29.34 0.77
N ILE A 396 10.40 28.98 -0.37
CA ILE A 396 9.66 28.72 -1.60
C ILE A 396 9.88 27.27 -2.01
N MET A 397 8.81 26.50 -2.23
CA MET A 397 8.91 25.19 -2.87
C MET A 397 8.26 25.23 -4.26
N VAL A 398 9.02 24.77 -5.26
CA VAL A 398 8.55 24.59 -6.63
C VAL A 398 8.43 23.08 -6.86
N GLY A 399 7.24 22.59 -7.13
CA GLY A 399 6.98 21.16 -7.31
C GLY A 399 7.98 20.49 -8.25
N GLU A 400 8.25 21.12 -9.39
CA GLU A 400 9.31 20.71 -10.32
C GLU A 400 9.77 21.85 -11.22
N ILE A 401 11.01 21.77 -11.69
CA ILE A 401 11.57 22.67 -12.70
C ILE A 401 11.62 21.94 -14.04
N ARG A 402 10.82 22.42 -15.01
CA ARG A 402 10.70 21.84 -16.35
C ARG A 402 11.37 22.66 -17.43
N ASP A 403 11.50 23.96 -17.24
CA ASP A 403 11.93 24.93 -18.24
C ASP A 403 12.89 25.98 -17.67
N LEU A 404 13.57 26.69 -18.57
CA LEU A 404 14.55 27.72 -18.21
C LEU A 404 13.91 28.90 -17.45
N GLU A 405 12.71 29.32 -17.83
CA GLU A 405 12.06 30.47 -17.18
C GLU A 405 11.82 30.20 -15.68
N THR A 406 11.27 29.03 -15.38
CA THR A 406 11.05 28.58 -14.00
C THR A 406 12.37 28.43 -13.23
N ALA A 407 13.41 27.85 -13.89
CA ALA A 407 14.74 27.71 -13.31
C ALA A 407 15.36 29.07 -12.94
N ASP A 408 15.32 30.04 -13.86
CA ASP A 408 15.92 31.36 -13.67
C ASP A 408 15.26 32.14 -12.51
N ILE A 409 13.91 32.06 -12.41
CA ILE A 409 13.21 32.76 -11.33
C ILE A 409 13.51 32.09 -9.97
N ALA A 410 13.51 30.75 -9.91
CA ALA A 410 13.84 30.00 -8.72
C ALA A 410 15.27 30.25 -8.23
N ILE A 411 16.24 30.31 -9.16
CA ILE A 411 17.64 30.64 -8.88
C ILE A 411 17.78 32.07 -8.37
N LYS A 412 17.14 33.04 -9.03
CA LYS A 412 17.14 34.43 -8.56
C LYS A 412 16.57 34.57 -7.16
N ALA A 413 15.47 33.85 -6.85
CA ALA A 413 14.93 33.81 -5.50
C ALA A 413 15.97 33.28 -4.49
N ALA A 414 16.65 32.18 -4.82
CA ALA A 414 17.70 31.62 -3.98
C ALA A 414 18.90 32.55 -3.78
N GLN A 415 19.25 33.37 -4.79
CA GLN A 415 20.33 34.36 -4.70
C GLN A 415 19.93 35.64 -3.91
N THR A 416 18.63 35.91 -3.83
CA THR A 416 18.10 37.15 -3.20
C THR A 416 17.57 36.93 -1.78
N GLY A 417 17.94 35.84 -1.12
CA GLY A 417 17.71 35.67 0.31
C GLY A 417 16.65 34.63 0.68
N HIS A 418 16.14 33.85 -0.28
CA HIS A 418 15.09 32.86 -0.01
C HIS A 418 15.68 31.44 -0.01
N MET A 419 15.17 30.56 0.88
CA MET A 419 15.40 29.13 0.76
C MET A 419 14.46 28.58 -0.31
N VAL A 420 15.02 28.02 -1.39
CA VAL A 420 14.25 27.43 -2.49
C VAL A 420 14.42 25.92 -2.49
N MET A 421 13.32 25.19 -2.54
CA MET A 421 13.31 23.74 -2.68
C MET A 421 12.60 23.35 -3.96
N SER A 422 13.14 22.38 -4.71
CA SER A 422 12.49 21.93 -5.94
C SER A 422 12.89 20.51 -6.30
N THR A 423 12.22 19.96 -7.33
CA THR A 423 12.54 18.66 -7.90
C THR A 423 12.98 18.75 -9.36
N LEU A 424 13.77 17.77 -9.75
CA LEU A 424 14.13 17.47 -11.12
C LEU A 424 14.01 15.96 -11.39
N HIS A 425 13.84 15.60 -12.64
CA HIS A 425 13.83 14.20 -13.07
C HIS A 425 15.18 13.82 -13.66
N THR A 426 16.13 13.50 -12.80
CA THR A 426 17.47 12.99 -13.16
C THR A 426 17.81 11.75 -12.34
N ASN A 427 18.78 10.99 -12.79
CA ASN A 427 19.09 9.68 -12.20
C ASN A 427 19.97 9.75 -10.96
N ASP A 428 20.86 10.74 -10.89
CA ASP A 428 21.80 10.97 -9.80
C ASP A 428 22.03 12.48 -9.56
N ALA A 429 22.79 12.81 -8.54
CA ALA A 429 23.05 14.19 -8.16
C ALA A 429 23.98 14.92 -9.15
N PRO A 430 25.08 14.34 -9.67
CA PRO A 430 25.93 14.98 -10.68
C PRO A 430 25.19 15.32 -11.98
N THR A 431 24.38 14.41 -12.52
CA THR A 431 23.63 14.64 -13.76
C THR A 431 22.54 15.70 -13.61
N THR A 432 22.13 16.01 -12.38
CA THR A 432 21.20 17.13 -12.11
C THR A 432 21.81 18.47 -12.49
N LEU A 433 23.09 18.68 -12.20
CA LEU A 433 23.81 19.89 -12.58
C LEU A 433 23.92 20.01 -14.10
N THR A 434 24.31 18.94 -14.77
CA THR A 434 24.34 18.88 -16.24
C THR A 434 22.94 19.15 -16.85
N ARG A 435 21.86 18.68 -16.21
CA ARG A 435 20.49 18.96 -16.66
C ARG A 435 20.17 20.44 -16.62
N LEU A 436 20.55 21.15 -15.54
CA LEU A 436 20.36 22.61 -15.44
C LEU A 436 21.17 23.36 -16.52
N LEU A 437 22.42 22.97 -16.74
CA LEU A 437 23.25 23.53 -17.83
C LEU A 437 22.60 23.32 -19.20
N ASN A 438 22.10 22.12 -19.48
CA ASN A 438 21.42 21.78 -20.73
C ASN A 438 20.08 22.51 -20.92
N MET A 439 19.46 22.94 -19.85
CA MET A 439 18.28 23.81 -19.91
C MET A 439 18.64 25.26 -20.23
N GLY A 440 19.92 25.63 -20.25
CA GLY A 440 20.42 26.96 -20.55
C GLY A 440 20.72 27.83 -19.31
N VAL A 441 20.71 27.24 -18.11
CA VAL A 441 21.09 27.98 -16.89
C VAL A 441 22.59 28.23 -16.90
N ALA A 442 22.98 29.50 -16.70
CA ALA A 442 24.39 29.86 -16.67
C ALA A 442 25.16 29.18 -15.51
N PRO A 443 26.38 28.66 -15.74
CA PRO A 443 27.17 27.94 -14.73
C PRO A 443 27.35 28.72 -13.41
N PHE A 444 27.58 30.01 -13.47
CA PHE A 444 27.80 30.84 -12.28
C PHE A 444 26.49 30.97 -11.43
N ASN A 445 25.33 30.94 -12.07
CA ASN A 445 24.05 30.96 -11.39
C ASN A 445 23.81 29.66 -10.61
N ILE A 446 24.15 28.52 -11.20
CA ILE A 446 24.08 27.20 -10.53
C ILE A 446 25.06 27.18 -9.35
N ALA A 447 26.30 27.53 -9.58
CA ALA A 447 27.37 27.47 -8.57
C ALA A 447 27.08 28.39 -7.35
N SER A 448 26.42 29.53 -7.56
CA SER A 448 26.13 30.49 -6.49
C SER A 448 24.80 30.25 -5.76
N SER A 449 23.89 29.47 -6.34
CA SER A 449 22.54 29.27 -5.76
C SER A 449 22.33 27.85 -5.21
N VAL A 450 22.77 26.81 -5.91
CA VAL A 450 22.54 25.42 -5.49
C VAL A 450 23.49 25.06 -4.36
N ILE A 451 22.94 24.63 -3.22
CA ILE A 451 23.72 24.29 -2.02
C ILE A 451 23.75 22.81 -1.74
N LEU A 452 22.73 22.05 -2.17
CA LEU A 452 22.63 20.62 -1.97
C LEU A 452 21.78 19.99 -3.07
N ILE A 453 22.18 18.81 -3.51
CA ILE A 453 21.37 17.94 -4.36
C ILE A 453 21.23 16.59 -3.68
N THR A 454 19.98 16.10 -3.57
CA THR A 454 19.67 14.78 -3.07
C THR A 454 19.04 13.95 -4.18
N ALA A 455 19.77 12.98 -4.72
CA ALA A 455 19.15 11.97 -5.58
C ALA A 455 18.60 10.82 -4.73
N GLN A 456 17.42 10.31 -5.11
CA GLN A 456 16.75 9.28 -4.30
C GLN A 456 16.07 8.19 -5.12
N ARG A 457 16.01 7.00 -4.52
CA ARG A 457 15.24 5.84 -4.95
C ARG A 457 14.47 5.28 -3.76
N LEU A 458 13.44 4.49 -4.02
CA LEU A 458 12.76 3.70 -3.01
C LEU A 458 13.02 2.21 -3.27
N ALA A 459 13.51 1.52 -2.25
CA ALA A 459 13.65 0.07 -2.22
C ALA A 459 12.59 -0.55 -1.30
N ARG A 460 12.10 -1.75 -1.61
CA ARG A 460 11.17 -2.48 -0.74
C ARG A 460 11.91 -2.97 0.51
N ARG A 461 11.26 -2.84 1.65
CA ARG A 461 11.80 -3.35 2.92
C ARG A 461 11.47 -4.82 3.07
N LEU A 462 12.44 -5.60 3.53
CA LEU A 462 12.21 -6.98 3.94
C LEU A 462 11.18 -7.05 5.07
N CYS A 463 10.34 -8.06 5.00
CA CYS A 463 9.41 -8.38 6.07
C CYS A 463 10.17 -8.97 7.26
N GLU A 464 10.09 -8.33 8.41
CA GLU A 464 10.77 -8.76 9.63
C GLU A 464 10.32 -10.16 10.10
N ASN A 465 9.06 -10.55 9.77
CA ASN A 465 8.50 -11.82 10.21
C ASN A 465 9.02 -13.04 9.43
N CYS A 466 9.47 -12.85 8.18
CA CYS A 466 9.78 -14.00 7.32
C CYS A 466 11.12 -13.90 6.58
N LYS A 467 11.88 -12.80 6.75
CA LYS A 467 13.21 -12.71 6.16
C LYS A 467 14.12 -13.80 6.72
N THR A 468 14.96 -14.38 5.89
CA THR A 468 15.95 -15.40 6.27
C THR A 468 17.34 -15.00 5.80
N PRO A 469 18.41 -15.37 6.51
CA PRO A 469 19.76 -15.19 6.01
C PRO A 469 19.94 -15.83 4.63
N ALA A 470 20.70 -15.16 3.78
CA ALA A 470 21.04 -15.64 2.45
C ALA A 470 22.56 -15.80 2.30
N ASP A 471 22.98 -16.79 1.56
CA ASP A 471 24.38 -16.97 1.21
C ASP A 471 24.56 -16.60 -0.28
N TYR A 472 25.27 -15.48 -0.53
CA TYR A 472 25.66 -15.08 -1.88
C TYR A 472 27.13 -15.43 -2.11
N PRO A 473 27.51 -15.86 -3.32
CA PRO A 473 28.91 -16.04 -3.67
C PRO A 473 29.69 -14.73 -3.47
N ARG A 474 30.90 -14.81 -2.89
CA ARG A 474 31.76 -13.63 -2.66
C ARG A 474 31.94 -12.77 -3.91
N GLU A 475 32.13 -13.43 -5.06
CA GLU A 475 32.25 -12.73 -6.35
C GLU A 475 31.00 -11.95 -6.75
N ALA A 476 29.81 -12.43 -6.41
CA ALA A 476 28.57 -11.71 -6.68
C ALA A 476 28.46 -10.44 -5.81
N MET A 477 28.89 -10.51 -4.56
CA MET A 477 28.94 -9.38 -3.64
C MET A 477 29.94 -8.32 -4.12
N LEU A 478 31.14 -8.72 -4.54
CA LEU A 478 32.15 -7.81 -5.10
C LEU A 478 31.65 -7.15 -6.39
N ARG A 479 31.01 -7.91 -7.28
CA ARG A 479 30.38 -7.36 -8.50
C ARG A 479 29.25 -6.39 -8.21
N ALA A 480 28.55 -6.57 -7.10
CA ALA A 480 27.50 -5.66 -6.67
C ALA A 480 28.04 -4.31 -6.16
N GLY A 481 29.33 -4.23 -5.80
CA GLY A 481 30.00 -2.99 -5.38
C GLY A 481 30.49 -2.99 -3.93
N TYR A 482 30.47 -4.14 -3.22
CA TYR A 482 31.16 -4.26 -1.93
C TYR A 482 32.67 -4.32 -2.13
N GLU A 483 33.41 -3.69 -1.23
CA GLU A 483 34.86 -3.84 -1.17
C GLU A 483 35.24 -5.15 -0.45
N PRO A 484 36.41 -5.74 -0.70
CA PRO A 484 36.87 -6.96 -0.03
C PRO A 484 36.80 -6.89 1.50
N GLU A 485 37.04 -5.72 2.06
CA GLU A 485 37.06 -5.40 3.49
C GLU A 485 35.65 -5.41 4.10
N ASP A 486 34.61 -5.13 3.31
CA ASP A 486 33.22 -5.20 3.75
C ASP A 486 32.74 -6.63 3.97
N LEU A 487 33.43 -7.61 3.37
CA LEU A 487 33.08 -9.03 3.38
C LEU A 487 33.89 -9.80 4.42
N ASP A 488 33.91 -9.27 5.65
CA ASP A 488 34.64 -9.81 6.81
C ASP A 488 33.97 -11.02 7.50
N GLY A 489 32.75 -11.37 7.06
CA GLY A 489 31.97 -12.46 7.64
C GLY A 489 31.21 -12.09 8.93
N ALA A 490 31.32 -10.84 9.40
CA ALA A 490 30.64 -10.36 10.60
C ALA A 490 29.13 -10.17 10.40
N TRP A 491 28.66 -10.17 9.17
CA TRP A 491 27.25 -9.99 8.81
C TRP A 491 26.85 -10.91 7.66
N LYS A 492 25.54 -11.12 7.53
CA LYS A 492 24.96 -11.86 6.40
C LYS A 492 23.81 -11.07 5.79
N PRO A 493 23.70 -11.05 4.47
CA PRO A 493 22.52 -10.51 3.80
C PRO A 493 21.30 -11.38 4.07
N PHE A 494 20.11 -10.82 3.82
CA PHE A 494 18.84 -11.53 3.97
C PHE A 494 18.14 -11.64 2.61
N ARG A 495 17.31 -12.67 2.47
CA ARG A 495 16.42 -12.86 1.34
C ARG A 495 14.96 -12.74 1.74
N ALA A 496 14.13 -12.35 0.80
CA ALA A 496 12.68 -12.35 0.91
C ALA A 496 12.13 -13.78 0.78
N VAL A 497 11.22 -14.17 1.68
CA VAL A 497 10.58 -15.50 1.65
C VAL A 497 9.10 -15.36 1.31
N GLY A 498 8.34 -14.62 2.12
CA GLY A 498 6.90 -14.46 2.00
C GLY A 498 6.16 -15.07 3.19
N CYS A 499 5.13 -14.36 3.66
CA CYS A 499 4.20 -14.82 4.68
C CYS A 499 2.86 -14.09 4.54
N SER A 500 1.86 -14.48 5.34
CA SER A 500 0.53 -13.86 5.32
C SER A 500 0.50 -12.37 5.70
N ALA A 501 1.56 -11.85 6.35
CA ALA A 501 1.65 -10.47 6.80
C ALA A 501 2.38 -9.54 5.83
N CYS A 502 2.85 -10.03 4.67
CA CYS A 502 3.69 -9.29 3.74
C CYS A 502 3.37 -9.57 2.27
N ASN A 503 4.03 -8.84 1.38
CA ASN A 503 3.97 -9.04 -0.06
C ASN A 503 5.24 -9.74 -0.55
N SER A 504 5.17 -11.04 -0.87
CA SER A 504 6.31 -11.80 -1.42
C SER A 504 7.62 -11.58 -0.64
N GLY A 505 7.53 -11.48 0.69
CA GLY A 505 8.67 -11.24 1.57
C GLY A 505 9.02 -9.77 1.83
N TYR A 506 8.25 -8.82 1.28
CA TYR A 506 8.47 -7.38 1.48
C TYR A 506 7.28 -6.72 2.16
N LYS A 507 7.54 -5.67 2.97
CA LYS A 507 6.52 -4.85 3.62
C LYS A 507 7.02 -3.44 3.84
N GLY A 508 6.44 -2.49 3.08
CA GLY A 508 6.84 -1.10 3.09
C GLY A 508 8.09 -0.83 2.25
N ARG A 509 8.53 0.42 2.26
CA ARG A 509 9.66 0.91 1.46
C ARG A 509 10.64 1.68 2.33
N VAL A 510 11.87 1.82 1.86
CA VAL A 510 12.94 2.62 2.47
C VAL A 510 13.62 3.45 1.39
N GLY A 511 14.00 4.68 1.72
CA GLY A 511 14.76 5.53 0.83
C GLY A 511 16.23 5.11 0.71
N VAL A 512 16.74 5.24 -0.49
CA VAL A 512 18.17 5.13 -0.85
C VAL A 512 18.57 6.48 -1.40
N TYR A 513 19.60 7.09 -0.83
CA TYR A 513 19.95 8.49 -1.07
C TYR A 513 21.39 8.69 -1.49
N GLN A 514 21.61 9.60 -2.43
CA GLN A 514 22.88 10.24 -2.70
C GLN A 514 22.74 11.71 -2.32
N VAL A 515 23.38 12.14 -1.26
CA VAL A 515 23.29 13.53 -0.75
C VAL A 515 24.60 14.23 -1.03
N MET A 516 24.59 15.13 -2.01
CA MET A 516 25.76 15.83 -2.53
C MET A 516 25.69 17.33 -2.18
N PRO A 517 26.44 17.79 -1.18
CA PRO A 517 26.67 19.23 -0.96
C PRO A 517 27.43 19.85 -2.13
N ILE A 518 27.09 21.06 -2.50
CA ILE A 518 27.82 21.82 -3.53
C ILE A 518 28.93 22.58 -2.84
N THR A 519 30.10 21.95 -2.75
CA THR A 519 31.30 22.50 -2.14
C THR A 519 32.03 23.46 -3.11
N GLU A 520 32.98 24.25 -2.60
CA GLU A 520 33.79 25.13 -3.45
C GLU A 520 34.55 24.36 -4.56
N ALA A 521 34.96 23.11 -4.30
CA ALA A 521 35.62 22.29 -5.30
C ALA A 521 34.64 21.90 -6.42
N ILE A 522 33.40 21.49 -6.06
CA ILE A 522 32.35 21.20 -7.04
C ILE A 522 31.95 22.47 -7.80
N GLN A 523 31.83 23.63 -7.11
CA GLN A 523 31.53 24.92 -7.76
C GLN A 523 32.57 25.28 -8.82
N ARG A 524 33.85 25.06 -8.56
CA ARG A 524 34.91 25.29 -9.53
C ARG A 524 34.74 24.43 -10.78
N ILE A 525 34.38 23.16 -10.61
CA ILE A 525 34.12 22.26 -11.74
C ILE A 525 32.90 22.74 -12.55
N ILE A 526 31.84 23.19 -11.89
CA ILE A 526 30.65 23.76 -12.55
C ILE A 526 31.04 25.02 -13.36
N LEU A 527 31.83 25.91 -12.79
CA LEU A 527 32.27 27.17 -13.44
C LEU A 527 33.18 26.94 -14.64
N THR A 528 33.91 25.83 -14.66
CA THR A 528 34.76 25.41 -15.79
C THR A 528 34.06 24.49 -16.77
N GLU A 529 32.74 24.36 -16.63
CA GLU A 529 31.87 23.49 -17.44
C GLU A 529 32.34 22.02 -17.48
N GLY A 530 32.84 21.53 -16.32
CA GLY A 530 33.24 20.15 -16.16
C GLY A 530 32.09 19.18 -16.32
N THR A 531 32.40 17.93 -16.66
CA THR A 531 31.42 16.89 -16.94
C THR A 531 30.77 16.36 -15.66
N ALA A 532 29.64 15.66 -15.81
CA ALA A 532 29.01 14.93 -14.67
C ALA A 532 29.98 13.90 -14.05
N MET A 533 30.92 13.35 -14.83
CA MET A 533 31.94 12.42 -14.33
C MET A 533 32.96 13.13 -13.42
N ASP A 534 33.42 14.32 -13.80
CA ASP A 534 34.36 15.12 -12.99
C ASP A 534 33.72 15.49 -11.65
N ILE A 535 32.42 15.84 -11.68
CA ILE A 535 31.62 16.15 -10.47
C ILE A 535 31.48 14.90 -9.61
N ALA A 536 31.16 13.73 -10.21
CA ALA A 536 31.02 12.46 -9.50
C ALA A 536 32.32 12.02 -8.82
N GLU A 537 33.48 12.17 -9.52
CA GLU A 537 34.79 11.89 -8.95
C GLU A 537 35.10 12.80 -7.76
N GLN A 538 34.84 14.10 -7.90
CA GLN A 538 35.04 15.05 -6.81
C GLN A 538 34.12 14.73 -5.62
N ALA A 539 32.84 14.46 -5.86
CA ALA A 539 31.89 14.07 -4.83
C ALA A 539 32.35 12.79 -4.09
N LYS A 540 32.86 11.79 -4.82
CA LYS A 540 33.46 10.58 -4.23
C LYS A 540 34.66 10.89 -3.34
N ARG A 541 35.59 11.79 -3.77
CA ARG A 541 36.72 12.24 -2.96
C ARG A 541 36.28 12.92 -1.66
N GLU A 542 35.12 13.57 -1.67
CA GLU A 542 34.51 14.24 -0.51
C GLU A 542 33.61 13.29 0.34
N GLY A 543 33.68 11.99 0.06
CA GLY A 543 32.93 10.98 0.80
C GLY A 543 31.41 11.02 0.56
N VAL A 544 30.98 11.49 -0.62
CA VAL A 544 29.58 11.36 -1.06
C VAL A 544 29.40 9.95 -1.61
N ARG A 545 28.52 9.18 -1.00
CA ARG A 545 28.13 7.86 -1.49
C ARG A 545 27.20 8.02 -2.68
N ASP A 546 27.39 7.18 -3.69
CA ASP A 546 26.40 7.03 -4.76
C ASP A 546 25.16 6.24 -4.29
N LEU A 547 24.14 6.16 -5.14
CA LEU A 547 22.90 5.43 -4.80
C LEU A 547 23.16 3.94 -4.56
N ARG A 548 24.09 3.32 -5.31
CA ARG A 548 24.44 1.92 -5.13
C ARG A 548 25.11 1.69 -3.77
N GLN A 549 26.10 2.48 -3.43
CA GLN A 549 26.80 2.39 -2.14
C GLN A 549 25.86 2.62 -0.96
N SER A 550 24.96 3.61 -1.05
CA SER A 550 23.93 3.86 -0.04
C SER A 550 22.98 2.69 0.09
N GLY A 551 22.58 2.08 -1.04
CA GLY A 551 21.73 0.89 -1.06
C GLY A 551 22.39 -0.34 -0.43
N LEU A 552 23.68 -0.57 -0.69
CA LEU A 552 24.43 -1.69 -0.14
C LEU A 552 24.54 -1.63 1.39
N ILE A 553 24.56 -0.42 1.98
CA ILE A 553 24.47 -0.26 3.44
C ILE A 553 23.12 -0.79 3.96
N LYS A 554 22.01 -0.55 3.24
CA LYS A 554 20.68 -1.09 3.63
C LYS A 554 20.64 -2.62 3.55
N VAL A 555 21.34 -3.22 2.60
CA VAL A 555 21.48 -4.69 2.53
C VAL A 555 22.28 -5.20 3.74
N ARG A 556 23.40 -4.56 4.08
CA ARG A 556 24.21 -4.90 5.25
C ARG A 556 23.43 -4.80 6.57
N GLN A 557 22.55 -3.81 6.67
CA GLN A 557 21.64 -3.62 7.81
C GLN A 557 20.47 -4.63 7.84
N GLY A 558 20.30 -5.46 6.80
CA GLY A 558 19.20 -6.42 6.69
C GLY A 558 17.82 -5.76 6.47
N VAL A 559 17.80 -4.55 5.93
CA VAL A 559 16.59 -3.77 5.65
C VAL A 559 15.97 -4.15 4.31
N THR A 560 16.79 -4.48 3.31
CA THR A 560 16.38 -4.87 1.95
C THR A 560 17.26 -5.97 1.40
N THR A 561 16.96 -6.47 0.21
CA THR A 561 17.76 -7.50 -0.47
C THR A 561 18.76 -6.89 -1.44
N LEU A 562 19.76 -7.69 -1.82
CA LEU A 562 20.75 -7.31 -2.81
C LEU A 562 20.11 -7.11 -4.19
N GLU A 563 19.20 -8.01 -4.57
CA GLU A 563 18.47 -7.96 -5.84
C GLU A 563 17.66 -6.68 -5.97
N GLU A 564 17.00 -6.27 -4.90
CA GLU A 564 16.20 -5.03 -4.89
C GLU A 564 17.10 -3.81 -5.11
N ILE A 565 18.24 -3.73 -4.44
CA ILE A 565 19.18 -2.62 -4.63
C ILE A 565 19.76 -2.62 -6.04
N ILE A 566 20.12 -3.78 -6.56
CA ILE A 566 20.58 -3.89 -7.95
C ILE A 566 19.49 -3.39 -8.91
N ALA A 567 18.25 -3.80 -8.73
CA ALA A 567 17.13 -3.41 -9.59
C ALA A 567 16.86 -1.90 -9.57
N VAL A 568 16.85 -1.26 -8.38
CA VAL A 568 16.52 0.17 -8.26
C VAL A 568 17.68 1.12 -8.54
N THR A 569 18.92 0.61 -8.59
CA THR A 569 20.14 1.41 -8.83
C THR A 569 20.86 1.07 -10.13
N ASN A 570 20.43 0.04 -10.88
CA ASN A 570 20.89 -0.20 -12.25
C ASN A 570 20.17 0.76 -13.21
N GLN A 571 20.86 1.78 -13.61
CA GLN A 571 20.46 2.66 -14.72
C GLN A 571 21.68 3.04 -15.55
#